data_dcc9c43a30cb8043e36dd2743a51b47a
#
_entry.id   dcc9c43a30cb8043e36dd2743a51b47a
#
_cell.length_a   1.000
_cell.length_b   1.000
_cell.length_c   1.000
_cell.angle_alpha   90.00
_cell.angle_beta   90.00
_cell.angle_gamma   90.00
#
_symmetry.space_group_name_H-M   'P 1'
#
loop_
_entity.id
_entity.type
_entity.pdbx_description
1 polymer ?
#
loop_
_entity_poly.entity_id
_entity_poly.type
_entity_poly.pdbx_seq_one_letter_code
_entity_poly.pdbx_strand_id
1 'polypeptide(L)'
;MFGECHAHIIMDGVNYRRAVDMHKNGPDDQIIKAHLKAYQDKGITFVRDGGDALGVSLRAKHYDYRTPVFAIHKEGHYGSIVGKSFATMREFHDRVLETKKAGADFIKIMTTGIMDFNAHGAVTGTPLDAAEVKEMVHIAHEEGMNVMSHTNGDYGVQAAVEAGVDSLEHGNYMNEDSLAMLAQSHTVWVPTLVTVRNLMGDGRYEDEVLWPIIESAKENVRKAFQLGIKVAPGSDAGAYRVLHGQGIQDEMDSFVEFLEEEKRDDVYRWLADGEAEIKKKFMRL
;
A
#
# COMPACT_ATOMS: atom_id res chain seq x y z
N MET A 1 -0.92 10.87 17.23
CA MET A 1 0.03 10.01 16.46
C MET A 1 -0.80 9.27 15.45
N PHE A 2 -0.34 9.17 14.20
CA PHE A 2 -1.06 8.49 13.11
C PHE A 2 -0.87 6.98 13.18
N GLY A 3 -1.83 6.23 12.63
CA GLY A 3 -1.70 4.82 12.35
C GLY A 3 -0.82 4.56 11.12
N GLU A 4 -0.42 3.32 10.94
CA GLU A 4 0.30 2.83 9.76
C GLU A 4 -0.69 2.17 8.80
N CYS A 5 -1.06 2.86 7.71
CA CYS A 5 -2.08 2.37 6.79
C CYS A 5 -1.54 1.44 5.70
N HIS A 6 -0.22 1.21 5.62
CA HIS A 6 0.39 0.24 4.72
C HIS A 6 1.74 -0.26 5.24
N ALA A 7 1.80 -1.53 5.60
CA ALA A 7 3.03 -2.20 6.02
C ALA A 7 3.07 -3.65 5.54
N HIS A 8 4.22 -4.31 5.65
CA HIS A 8 4.41 -5.75 5.45
C HIS A 8 5.21 -6.32 6.62
N ILE A 9 4.52 -6.86 7.63
CA ILE A 9 5.15 -7.32 8.88
C ILE A 9 6.18 -8.45 8.68
N ILE A 10 6.08 -9.19 7.58
CA ILE A 10 7.03 -10.25 7.22
C ILE A 10 8.39 -9.70 6.80
N MET A 11 8.45 -8.49 6.29
CA MET A 11 9.66 -7.85 5.77
C MET A 11 10.34 -7.00 6.85
N ASP A 12 11.66 -6.74 6.70
CA ASP A 12 12.49 -6.10 7.73
C ASP A 12 12.98 -4.67 7.38
N GLY A 13 12.64 -4.16 6.20
CA GLY A 13 13.15 -2.87 5.72
C GLY A 13 14.61 -2.89 5.25
N VAL A 14 15.27 -4.04 5.28
CA VAL A 14 16.70 -4.19 4.95
C VAL A 14 16.89 -5.18 3.79
N ASN A 15 16.38 -6.38 3.91
CA ASN A 15 16.52 -7.42 2.91
C ASN A 15 15.30 -8.35 2.93
N TYR A 16 14.35 -8.09 2.04
CA TYR A 16 13.09 -8.84 1.99
C TYR A 16 13.27 -10.36 1.78
N ARG A 17 14.27 -10.79 0.98
CA ARG A 17 14.51 -12.23 0.73
C ARG A 17 14.93 -12.94 2.00
N ARG A 18 15.87 -12.35 2.75
CA ARG A 18 16.29 -12.86 4.04
C ARG A 18 15.14 -12.85 5.05
N ALA A 19 14.38 -11.76 5.11
CA ALA A 19 13.26 -11.64 6.02
C ALA A 19 12.20 -12.70 5.77
N VAL A 20 11.79 -12.93 4.51
CA VAL A 20 10.85 -13.99 4.15
C VAL A 20 11.42 -15.39 4.46
N ASP A 21 12.71 -15.62 4.17
CA ASP A 21 13.37 -16.92 4.46
C ASP A 21 13.41 -17.25 5.96
N MET A 22 13.45 -16.24 6.83
CA MET A 22 13.39 -16.45 8.29
C MET A 22 12.04 -17.06 8.73
N HIS A 23 10.99 -16.90 7.95
CA HIS A 23 9.65 -17.45 8.21
C HIS A 23 9.33 -18.73 7.43
N LYS A 24 10.28 -19.29 6.65
CA LYS A 24 10.05 -20.48 5.79
C LYS A 24 9.60 -21.74 6.52
N ASN A 25 9.94 -21.87 7.80
CA ASN A 25 9.55 -23.00 8.66
C ASN A 25 8.33 -22.67 9.54
N GLY A 26 7.63 -21.59 9.25
CA GLY A 26 6.52 -21.05 10.00
C GLY A 26 6.83 -19.65 10.56
N PRO A 27 5.81 -18.91 10.98
CA PRO A 27 5.97 -17.56 11.53
C PRO A 27 6.91 -17.55 12.75
N ASP A 28 7.92 -16.68 12.74
CA ASP A 28 8.77 -16.40 13.88
C ASP A 28 8.13 -15.30 14.75
N ASP A 29 7.57 -15.71 15.88
CA ASP A 29 6.88 -14.80 16.80
C ASP A 29 7.81 -13.77 17.44
N GLN A 30 9.12 -14.02 17.52
CA GLN A 30 10.07 -13.05 18.09
C GLN A 30 10.29 -11.89 17.14
N ILE A 31 10.44 -12.18 15.85
CA ILE A 31 10.59 -11.17 14.80
C ILE A 31 9.30 -10.34 14.71
N ILE A 32 8.14 -10.99 14.65
CA ILE A 32 6.84 -10.30 14.60
C ILE A 32 6.66 -9.38 15.80
N LYS A 33 6.97 -9.85 17.01
CA LYS A 33 6.91 -9.04 18.24
C LYS A 33 7.87 -7.86 18.20
N ALA A 34 9.09 -8.04 17.65
CA ALA A 34 10.05 -6.94 17.50
C ALA A 34 9.53 -5.85 16.54
N HIS A 35 8.96 -6.25 15.40
CA HIS A 35 8.35 -5.30 14.46
C HIS A 35 7.14 -4.58 15.09
N LEU A 36 6.23 -5.30 15.76
CA LEU A 36 5.10 -4.69 16.46
C LEU A 36 5.55 -3.76 17.59
N LYS A 37 6.60 -4.13 18.31
CA LYS A 37 7.17 -3.29 19.37
C LYS A 37 7.70 -1.98 18.81
N ALA A 38 8.28 -1.96 17.62
CA ALA A 38 8.75 -0.72 16.98
C ALA A 38 7.61 0.29 16.75
N TYR A 39 6.41 -0.18 16.46
CA TYR A 39 5.20 0.67 16.39
C TYR A 39 4.76 1.13 17.80
N GLN A 40 4.71 0.20 18.77
CA GLN A 40 4.29 0.53 20.14
C GLN A 40 5.19 1.56 20.80
N ASP A 41 6.50 1.45 20.63
CA ASP A 41 7.49 2.38 21.21
C ASP A 41 7.29 3.82 20.68
N LYS A 42 6.63 3.97 19.55
CA LYS A 42 6.26 5.24 18.95
C LYS A 42 4.79 5.64 19.16
N GLY A 43 4.04 4.86 19.96
CA GLY A 43 2.64 5.12 20.27
C GLY A 43 1.69 4.88 19.08
N ILE A 44 2.12 4.14 18.06
CA ILE A 44 1.29 3.76 16.91
C ILE A 44 0.46 2.55 17.32
N THR A 45 -0.87 2.66 17.22
CA THR A 45 -1.80 1.63 17.70
C THR A 45 -2.51 0.88 16.59
N PHE A 46 -2.61 1.46 15.41
CA PHE A 46 -3.24 0.86 14.24
C PHE A 46 -2.21 0.53 13.18
N VAL A 47 -2.28 -0.68 12.61
CA VAL A 47 -1.45 -1.13 11.48
C VAL A 47 -2.32 -1.89 10.48
N ARG A 48 -2.24 -1.53 9.19
CA ARG A 48 -2.84 -2.26 8.07
C ARG A 48 -1.74 -2.86 7.21
N ASP A 49 -1.75 -4.19 7.09
CA ASP A 49 -0.76 -4.98 6.37
C ASP A 49 -1.13 -5.17 4.90
N GLY A 50 -0.15 -5.26 4.03
CA GLY A 50 -0.31 -5.52 2.59
C GLY A 50 -0.35 -7.02 2.23
N GLY A 51 -0.23 -7.91 3.22
CA GLY A 51 -0.22 -9.35 3.03
C GLY A 51 1.16 -9.95 2.84
N ASP A 52 1.21 -11.26 2.94
CA ASP A 52 2.40 -12.07 2.70
C ASP A 52 2.02 -13.49 2.24
N ALA A 53 2.91 -14.15 1.46
CA ALA A 53 2.64 -15.46 0.90
C ALA A 53 2.59 -16.61 1.94
N LEU A 54 3.06 -16.37 3.17
CA LEU A 54 3.19 -17.38 4.24
C LEU A 54 2.14 -17.23 5.35
N GLY A 55 1.30 -16.16 5.32
CA GLY A 55 0.29 -15.88 6.33
C GLY A 55 0.86 -15.44 7.68
N VAL A 56 2.08 -14.87 7.68
CA VAL A 56 2.78 -14.38 8.89
C VAL A 56 1.97 -13.31 9.60
N SER A 57 1.32 -12.43 8.82
CA SER A 57 0.50 -11.32 9.29
C SER A 57 -0.67 -11.74 10.19
N LEU A 58 -1.16 -12.97 10.07
CA LEU A 58 -2.18 -13.52 10.97
C LEU A 58 -1.73 -13.59 12.44
N ARG A 59 -0.43 -13.66 12.71
CA ARG A 59 0.14 -13.70 14.07
C ARG A 59 0.08 -12.34 14.75
N ALA A 60 -0.06 -11.25 13.98
CA ALA A 60 -0.15 -9.88 14.48
C ALA A 60 -1.57 -9.48 14.95
N LYS A 61 -2.59 -10.35 14.84
CA LYS A 61 -4.00 -10.03 15.14
C LYS A 61 -4.31 -9.67 16.60
N HIS A 62 -3.39 -9.83 17.51
CA HIS A 62 -3.54 -9.36 18.90
C HIS A 62 -3.42 -7.83 19.08
N TYR A 63 -2.98 -7.14 18.02
CA TYR A 63 -2.85 -5.69 17.93
C TYR A 63 -4.07 -5.10 17.20
N ASP A 64 -4.25 -3.78 17.15
CA ASP A 64 -5.24 -3.19 16.24
C ASP A 64 -4.71 -3.27 14.79
N TYR A 65 -4.68 -4.48 14.31
CA TYR A 65 -4.02 -4.90 13.08
C TYR A 65 -5.04 -5.42 12.06
N ARG A 66 -4.89 -5.01 10.81
CA ARG A 66 -5.72 -5.47 9.68
C ARG A 66 -4.84 -6.17 8.67
N THR A 67 -5.30 -7.29 8.15
CA THR A 67 -4.52 -8.09 7.20
C THR A 67 -5.40 -8.72 6.13
N PRO A 68 -4.93 -8.74 4.85
CA PRO A 68 -5.54 -9.53 3.80
C PRO A 68 -5.05 -10.98 3.82
N VAL A 69 -4.21 -11.36 4.78
CA VAL A 69 -3.45 -12.60 4.86
C VAL A 69 -2.40 -12.69 3.74
N PHE A 70 -2.85 -12.78 2.49
CA PHE A 70 -1.98 -12.72 1.30
C PHE A 70 -2.61 -11.81 0.23
N ALA A 71 -1.75 -11.22 -0.60
CA ALA A 71 -2.20 -10.51 -1.78
C ALA A 71 -2.58 -11.50 -2.89
N ILE A 72 -3.48 -11.09 -3.80
CA ILE A 72 -3.88 -11.88 -4.96
C ILE A 72 -3.30 -11.20 -6.20
N HIS A 73 -2.51 -11.94 -6.99
CA HIS A 73 -1.89 -11.43 -8.21
C HIS A 73 -2.15 -12.37 -9.40
N LYS A 74 -2.20 -11.82 -10.61
CA LYS A 74 -2.32 -12.63 -11.81
C LYS A 74 -1.03 -13.41 -12.06
N GLU A 75 -1.14 -14.63 -12.56
CA GLU A 75 0.00 -15.45 -12.94
C GLU A 75 0.89 -14.72 -13.97
N GLY A 76 2.21 -14.75 -13.76
CA GLY A 76 3.17 -14.02 -14.59
C GLY A 76 3.27 -12.53 -14.31
N HIS A 77 2.44 -11.96 -13.42
CA HIS A 77 2.49 -10.55 -13.00
C HIS A 77 3.18 -10.38 -11.62
N TYR A 78 3.41 -9.12 -11.24
CA TYR A 78 4.00 -8.76 -9.95
C TYR A 78 3.13 -9.20 -8.77
N GLY A 79 3.76 -9.66 -7.67
CA GLY A 79 3.06 -9.94 -6.40
C GLY A 79 3.43 -11.27 -5.72
N SER A 80 4.25 -12.12 -6.35
CA SER A 80 4.57 -13.47 -5.84
C SER A 80 5.22 -13.49 -4.45
N ILE A 81 5.90 -12.40 -4.04
CA ILE A 81 6.54 -12.28 -2.72
C ILE A 81 5.51 -12.12 -1.61
N VAL A 82 4.42 -11.43 -1.90
CA VAL A 82 3.40 -11.05 -0.91
C VAL A 82 2.09 -11.81 -1.10
N GLY A 83 1.98 -12.67 -2.12
CA GLY A 83 0.68 -13.23 -2.47
C GLY A 83 0.68 -14.57 -3.16
N LYS A 84 -0.52 -14.93 -3.59
CA LYS A 84 -0.85 -16.13 -4.35
C LYS A 84 -1.42 -15.77 -5.72
N SER A 85 -1.09 -16.57 -6.73
CA SER A 85 -1.50 -16.33 -8.10
C SER A 85 -2.90 -16.87 -8.43
N PHE A 86 -3.48 -16.30 -9.49
CA PHE A 86 -4.64 -16.82 -10.21
C PHE A 86 -4.38 -16.69 -11.72
N ALA A 87 -5.00 -17.55 -12.53
CA ALA A 87 -4.96 -17.48 -14.00
C ALA A 87 -6.31 -17.10 -14.61
N THR A 88 -7.42 -17.43 -13.95
CA THR A 88 -8.80 -17.16 -14.42
C THR A 88 -9.60 -16.43 -13.33
N MET A 89 -10.68 -15.71 -13.72
CA MET A 89 -11.56 -15.05 -12.74
C MET A 89 -12.21 -16.06 -11.77
N ARG A 90 -12.45 -17.28 -12.20
CA ARG A 90 -12.90 -18.36 -11.31
C ARG A 90 -11.87 -18.66 -10.22
N GLU A 91 -10.60 -18.79 -10.59
CA GLU A 91 -9.53 -18.98 -9.62
C GLU A 91 -9.32 -17.75 -8.74
N PHE A 92 -9.51 -16.53 -9.27
CA PHE A 92 -9.53 -15.31 -8.48
C PHE A 92 -10.59 -15.37 -7.37
N HIS A 93 -11.83 -15.76 -7.73
CA HIS A 93 -12.92 -15.96 -6.76
C HIS A 93 -12.54 -17.03 -5.72
N ASP A 94 -11.98 -18.15 -6.14
CA ASP A 94 -11.50 -19.20 -5.22
C ASP A 94 -10.43 -18.64 -4.25
N ARG A 95 -9.52 -17.75 -4.70
CA ARG A 95 -8.57 -17.04 -3.84
C ARG A 95 -9.23 -16.07 -2.86
N VAL A 96 -10.26 -15.34 -3.30
CA VAL A 96 -11.05 -14.48 -2.41
C VAL A 96 -11.68 -15.29 -1.28
N LEU A 97 -12.32 -16.42 -1.59
CA LEU A 97 -12.92 -17.32 -0.60
C LEU A 97 -11.85 -17.94 0.34
N GLU A 98 -10.70 -18.34 -0.21
CA GLU A 98 -9.57 -18.85 0.57
C GLU A 98 -9.08 -17.81 1.58
N THR A 99 -8.89 -16.57 1.14
CA THR A 99 -8.43 -15.45 1.96
C THR A 99 -9.44 -15.14 3.07
N LYS A 100 -10.72 -15.06 2.73
CA LYS A 100 -11.82 -14.85 3.69
C LYS A 100 -11.87 -15.96 4.74
N LYS A 101 -11.78 -17.23 4.30
CA LYS A 101 -11.75 -18.40 5.20
C LYS A 101 -10.51 -18.40 6.12
N ALA A 102 -9.37 -17.91 5.65
CA ALA A 102 -8.16 -17.75 6.46
C ALA A 102 -8.30 -16.65 7.52
N GLY A 103 -9.36 -15.85 7.47
CA GLY A 103 -9.67 -14.79 8.42
C GLY A 103 -9.04 -13.44 8.05
N ALA A 104 -8.96 -13.14 6.75
CA ALA A 104 -8.62 -11.80 6.28
C ALA A 104 -9.66 -10.77 6.69
N ASP A 105 -9.22 -9.54 6.85
CA ASP A 105 -10.09 -8.39 7.12
C ASP A 105 -10.53 -7.70 5.81
N PHE A 106 -9.82 -7.94 4.69
CA PHE A 106 -10.06 -7.35 3.36
C PHE A 106 -9.29 -8.13 2.27
N ILE A 107 -9.48 -7.76 1.00
CA ILE A 107 -8.74 -8.33 -0.14
C ILE A 107 -7.65 -7.36 -0.59
N LYS A 108 -6.43 -7.86 -0.81
CA LYS A 108 -5.34 -7.12 -1.48
C LYS A 108 -5.17 -7.65 -2.90
N ILE A 109 -5.21 -6.76 -3.88
CA ILE A 109 -4.94 -7.08 -5.28
C ILE A 109 -3.70 -6.34 -5.80
N MET A 110 -3.05 -6.92 -6.81
CA MET A 110 -1.90 -6.34 -7.50
C MET A 110 -2.31 -6.06 -8.96
N THR A 111 -2.52 -4.79 -9.31
CA THR A 111 -3.02 -4.41 -10.65
C THR A 111 -1.91 -4.02 -11.62
N THR A 112 -0.75 -3.63 -11.09
CA THR A 112 0.43 -3.25 -11.88
C THR A 112 1.70 -3.83 -11.26
N GLY A 113 2.82 -3.64 -11.93
CA GLY A 113 4.14 -3.79 -11.33
C GLY A 113 4.54 -2.59 -10.47
N ILE A 114 5.80 -2.59 -10.03
CA ILE A 114 6.42 -1.44 -9.35
C ILE A 114 6.88 -0.42 -10.39
N MET A 115 7.31 0.75 -9.92
CA MET A 115 8.00 1.73 -10.78
C MET A 115 9.22 1.12 -11.46
N ASP A 116 9.44 1.46 -12.73
CA ASP A 116 10.69 1.14 -13.42
C ASP A 116 11.69 2.28 -13.22
N PHE A 117 12.69 2.04 -12.38
CA PHE A 117 13.75 3.03 -12.12
C PHE A 117 14.68 3.27 -13.32
N ASN A 118 14.56 2.50 -14.39
CA ASN A 118 15.33 2.71 -15.65
C ASN A 118 14.56 3.57 -16.67
N ALA A 119 13.25 3.75 -16.48
CA ALA A 119 12.39 4.47 -17.41
C ALA A 119 11.34 5.31 -16.64
N HIS A 120 11.63 6.60 -16.46
CA HIS A 120 10.73 7.52 -15.75
C HIS A 120 9.32 7.49 -16.35
N GLY A 121 8.31 7.40 -15.50
CA GLY A 121 6.89 7.29 -15.90
C GLY A 121 6.42 5.86 -16.23
N ALA A 122 7.32 4.88 -16.29
CA ALA A 122 7.00 3.50 -16.60
C ALA A 122 6.83 2.64 -15.32
N VAL A 123 6.08 1.55 -15.47
CA VAL A 123 5.95 0.48 -14.47
C VAL A 123 6.53 -0.81 -15.03
N THR A 124 7.03 -1.68 -14.16
CA THR A 124 7.53 -2.98 -14.55
C THR A 124 6.38 -3.90 -14.96
N GLY A 125 6.59 -4.70 -16.00
CA GLY A 125 5.57 -5.61 -16.52
C GLY A 125 4.40 -4.89 -17.20
N THR A 126 3.35 -5.63 -17.48
CA THR A 126 2.12 -5.10 -18.11
C THR A 126 1.05 -4.87 -17.02
N PRO A 127 0.41 -3.70 -16.95
CA PRO A 127 -0.77 -3.50 -16.12
C PRO A 127 -1.89 -4.48 -16.47
N LEU A 128 -2.75 -4.82 -15.51
CA LEU A 128 -3.96 -5.58 -15.78
C LEU A 128 -4.93 -4.76 -16.63
N ASP A 129 -5.74 -5.45 -17.43
CA ASP A 129 -6.80 -4.81 -18.19
C ASP A 129 -7.88 -4.21 -17.29
N ALA A 130 -8.43 -3.05 -17.64
CA ALA A 130 -9.39 -2.33 -16.82
C ALA A 130 -10.68 -3.14 -16.56
N ALA A 131 -11.15 -3.92 -17.56
CA ALA A 131 -12.32 -4.78 -17.39
C ALA A 131 -12.02 -5.93 -16.42
N GLU A 132 -10.81 -6.47 -16.44
CA GLU A 132 -10.35 -7.49 -15.50
C GLU A 132 -10.27 -6.95 -14.08
N VAL A 133 -9.69 -5.76 -13.88
CA VAL A 133 -9.64 -5.08 -12.56
C VAL A 133 -11.06 -4.83 -12.04
N LYS A 134 -11.97 -4.38 -12.88
CA LYS A 134 -13.37 -4.15 -12.53
C LYS A 134 -14.07 -5.44 -12.08
N GLU A 135 -13.86 -6.54 -12.77
CA GLU A 135 -14.41 -7.85 -12.40
C GLU A 135 -13.82 -8.35 -11.07
N MET A 136 -12.52 -8.18 -10.85
CA MET A 136 -11.87 -8.53 -9.58
C MET A 136 -12.46 -7.77 -8.39
N VAL A 137 -12.64 -6.45 -8.53
CA VAL A 137 -13.23 -5.61 -7.47
C VAL A 137 -14.68 -6.00 -7.22
N HIS A 138 -15.45 -6.23 -8.29
CA HIS A 138 -16.84 -6.69 -8.18
C HIS A 138 -16.95 -8.01 -7.41
N ILE A 139 -16.14 -9.02 -7.75
CA ILE A 139 -16.12 -10.31 -7.05
C ILE A 139 -15.80 -10.13 -5.55
N ALA A 140 -14.81 -9.31 -5.21
CA ALA A 140 -14.46 -9.08 -3.81
C ALA A 140 -15.61 -8.39 -3.04
N HIS A 141 -16.25 -7.38 -3.64
CA HIS A 141 -17.37 -6.67 -3.05
C HIS A 141 -18.63 -7.56 -2.88
N GLU A 142 -18.96 -8.44 -3.84
CA GLU A 142 -20.03 -9.43 -3.71
C GLU A 142 -19.79 -10.39 -2.55
N GLU A 143 -18.53 -10.69 -2.23
CA GLU A 143 -18.15 -11.47 -1.06
C GLU A 143 -18.13 -10.63 0.24
N GLY A 144 -18.50 -9.35 0.19
CA GLY A 144 -18.54 -8.44 1.32
C GLY A 144 -17.15 -8.00 1.80
N MET A 145 -16.14 -8.06 0.91
CA MET A 145 -14.75 -7.73 1.23
C MET A 145 -14.32 -6.45 0.53
N ASN A 146 -13.81 -5.47 1.28
CA ASN A 146 -13.22 -4.27 0.71
C ASN A 146 -11.86 -4.55 0.05
N VAL A 147 -11.46 -3.70 -0.90
CA VAL A 147 -10.30 -3.94 -1.77
C VAL A 147 -9.20 -2.90 -1.55
N MET A 148 -8.01 -3.35 -1.19
CA MET A 148 -6.75 -2.61 -1.18
C MET A 148 -5.98 -2.93 -2.47
N SER A 149 -5.59 -1.93 -3.27
CA SER A 149 -4.96 -2.13 -4.58
C SER A 149 -3.55 -1.57 -4.66
N HIS A 150 -2.53 -2.43 -4.88
CA HIS A 150 -1.22 -1.99 -5.34
C HIS A 150 -1.32 -1.53 -6.79
N THR A 151 -1.03 -0.26 -7.06
CA THR A 151 -1.26 0.34 -8.37
C THR A 151 -0.28 1.48 -8.62
N ASN A 152 0.34 1.51 -9.79
CA ASN A 152 1.20 2.58 -10.27
C ASN A 152 0.88 2.92 -11.74
N GLY A 153 1.26 4.12 -12.16
CA GLY A 153 1.05 4.60 -13.52
C GLY A 153 -0.40 4.99 -13.80
N ASP A 154 -0.56 5.94 -14.68
CA ASP A 154 -1.84 6.55 -15.02
C ASP A 154 -2.94 5.55 -15.36
N TYR A 155 -2.68 4.67 -16.32
CA TYR A 155 -3.64 3.67 -16.77
C TYR A 155 -4.10 2.77 -15.63
N GLY A 156 -3.15 2.30 -14.81
CA GLY A 156 -3.47 1.42 -13.66
C GLY A 156 -4.31 2.16 -12.63
N VAL A 157 -3.98 3.41 -12.32
CA VAL A 157 -4.72 4.23 -11.36
C VAL A 157 -6.15 4.50 -11.84
N GLN A 158 -6.33 4.90 -13.10
CA GLN A 158 -7.66 5.13 -13.67
C GLN A 158 -8.50 3.85 -13.64
N ALA A 159 -7.93 2.72 -14.06
CA ALA A 159 -8.61 1.41 -14.01
C ALA A 159 -9.03 1.01 -12.59
N ALA A 160 -8.15 1.19 -11.60
CA ALA A 160 -8.44 0.85 -10.21
C ALA A 160 -9.52 1.77 -9.59
N VAL A 161 -9.45 3.09 -9.85
CA VAL A 161 -10.42 4.07 -9.35
C VAL A 161 -11.78 3.85 -10.01
N GLU A 162 -11.84 3.62 -11.32
CA GLU A 162 -13.09 3.31 -12.04
C GLU A 162 -13.72 2.00 -11.57
N ALA A 163 -12.90 1.00 -11.25
CA ALA A 163 -13.35 -0.27 -10.69
C ALA A 163 -13.93 -0.12 -9.28
N GLY A 164 -13.62 0.98 -8.57
CA GLY A 164 -14.13 1.26 -7.23
C GLY A 164 -13.34 0.60 -6.11
N VAL A 165 -12.00 0.50 -6.23
CA VAL A 165 -11.17 0.02 -5.12
C VAL A 165 -11.34 0.91 -3.88
N ASP A 166 -11.30 0.32 -2.69
CA ASP A 166 -11.52 1.05 -1.44
C ASP A 166 -10.29 1.85 -1.01
N SER A 167 -9.10 1.36 -1.32
CA SER A 167 -7.87 2.14 -1.23
C SER A 167 -6.91 1.86 -2.38
N LEU A 168 -6.22 2.92 -2.79
CA LEU A 168 -5.19 2.93 -3.81
C LEU A 168 -3.84 3.11 -3.13
N GLU A 169 -2.95 2.15 -3.26
CA GLU A 169 -1.62 2.19 -2.67
C GLU A 169 -0.61 2.67 -3.72
N HIS A 170 0.35 3.48 -3.28
CA HIS A 170 1.39 4.11 -4.08
C HIS A 170 0.86 5.17 -5.04
N GLY A 171 0.29 4.80 -6.17
CA GLY A 171 -0.25 5.75 -7.15
C GLY A 171 0.84 6.62 -7.78
N ASN A 172 2.07 6.09 -7.93
CA ASN A 172 3.14 6.85 -8.57
C ASN A 172 2.80 7.14 -10.03
N TYR A 173 3.23 8.30 -10.52
CA TYR A 173 3.03 8.77 -11.90
C TYR A 173 1.55 9.03 -12.28
N MET A 174 0.70 9.42 -11.33
CA MET A 174 -0.63 9.95 -11.65
C MET A 174 -0.53 11.27 -12.41
N ASN A 175 -1.37 11.43 -13.43
CA ASN A 175 -1.60 12.71 -14.12
C ASN A 175 -2.80 13.46 -13.53
N GLU A 176 -3.16 14.59 -14.16
CA GLU A 176 -4.28 15.43 -13.72
C GLU A 176 -5.63 14.72 -13.85
N ASP A 177 -5.83 13.91 -14.89
CA ASP A 177 -7.08 13.16 -15.09
C ASP A 177 -7.25 12.10 -14.01
N SER A 178 -6.18 11.36 -13.66
CA SER A 178 -6.17 10.38 -12.57
C SER A 178 -6.51 11.03 -11.22
N LEU A 179 -5.93 12.21 -10.93
CA LEU A 179 -6.22 12.96 -9.71
C LEU A 179 -7.67 13.48 -9.70
N ALA A 180 -8.19 13.96 -10.84
CA ALA A 180 -9.57 14.41 -10.96
C ALA A 180 -10.57 13.25 -10.75
N MET A 181 -10.28 12.06 -11.27
CA MET A 181 -11.07 10.85 -11.03
C MET A 181 -11.04 10.46 -9.56
N LEU A 182 -9.87 10.46 -8.96
CA LEU A 182 -9.68 10.12 -7.54
C LEU A 182 -10.46 11.11 -6.62
N ALA A 183 -10.45 12.41 -6.94
CA ALA A 183 -11.21 13.44 -6.21
C ALA A 183 -12.73 13.22 -6.24
N GLN A 184 -13.25 12.60 -7.29
CA GLN A 184 -14.67 12.29 -7.46
C GLN A 184 -15.05 10.90 -6.94
N SER A 185 -14.09 10.13 -6.46
CA SER A 185 -14.28 8.75 -6.02
C SER A 185 -14.45 8.64 -4.49
N HIS A 186 -14.72 7.42 -4.03
CA HIS A 186 -14.69 7.06 -2.62
C HIS A 186 -13.37 6.39 -2.20
N THR A 187 -12.43 6.24 -3.12
CA THR A 187 -11.13 5.62 -2.91
C THR A 187 -10.27 6.49 -1.98
N VAL A 188 -9.59 5.88 -1.02
CA VAL A 188 -8.59 6.57 -0.19
C VAL A 188 -7.20 6.29 -0.79
N TRP A 189 -6.42 7.33 -1.03
CA TRP A 189 -5.05 7.20 -1.51
C TRP A 189 -4.06 7.05 -0.35
N VAL A 190 -3.15 6.07 -0.44
CA VAL A 190 -2.05 5.82 0.50
C VAL A 190 -0.73 5.87 -0.28
N PRO A 191 -0.07 7.03 -0.37
CA PRO A 191 1.00 7.28 -1.34
C PRO A 191 2.32 6.56 -1.06
N THR A 192 2.63 6.21 0.19
CA THR A 192 3.89 5.53 0.57
C THR A 192 5.14 6.25 0.06
N LEU A 193 5.21 7.56 0.24
CA LEU A 193 6.23 8.47 -0.31
C LEU A 193 7.66 8.02 0.01
N VAL A 194 7.84 7.47 1.22
CA VAL A 194 9.15 7.08 1.74
C VAL A 194 9.77 5.87 1.04
N THR A 195 8.98 5.11 0.28
CA THR A 195 9.51 4.00 -0.54
C THR A 195 10.51 4.47 -1.61
N VAL A 196 10.43 5.74 -2.00
CA VAL A 196 11.39 6.39 -2.90
C VAL A 196 12.27 7.38 -2.15
N ARG A 197 11.70 8.22 -1.27
CA ARG A 197 12.48 9.24 -0.53
C ARG A 197 13.64 8.65 0.27
N ASN A 198 13.43 7.55 0.96
CA ASN A 198 14.45 6.90 1.79
C ASN A 198 15.57 6.24 0.97
N LEU A 199 15.47 6.21 -0.37
CA LEU A 199 16.53 5.75 -1.25
C LEU A 199 17.52 6.86 -1.61
N MET A 200 17.20 8.15 -1.41
CA MET A 200 18.09 9.27 -1.67
C MET A 200 19.37 9.14 -0.86
N GLY A 201 20.52 9.28 -1.53
CA GLY A 201 21.83 9.17 -0.92
C GLY A 201 22.22 7.77 -0.43
N ASP A 202 21.41 6.73 -0.69
CA ASP A 202 21.66 5.35 -0.26
C ASP A 202 22.67 4.63 -1.17
N GLY A 203 22.83 5.09 -2.43
CA GLY A 203 23.75 4.54 -3.43
C GLY A 203 23.23 3.32 -4.18
N ARG A 204 21.97 2.91 -3.96
CA ARG A 204 21.33 1.84 -4.73
C ARG A 204 20.88 2.30 -6.10
N TYR A 205 20.41 3.53 -6.19
CA TYR A 205 20.03 4.24 -7.40
C TYR A 205 20.69 5.60 -7.38
N GLU A 206 20.98 6.15 -8.56
CA GLU A 206 21.48 7.52 -8.70
C GLU A 206 20.39 8.52 -8.27
N ASP A 207 20.76 9.55 -7.51
CA ASP A 207 19.80 10.53 -7.01
C ASP A 207 19.07 11.26 -8.15
N GLU A 208 19.71 11.42 -9.31
CA GLU A 208 19.13 11.98 -10.53
C GLU A 208 17.96 11.17 -11.08
N VAL A 209 17.89 9.87 -10.78
CA VAL A 209 16.77 8.99 -11.14
C VAL A 209 15.63 9.14 -10.14
N LEU A 210 15.96 9.28 -8.86
CA LEU A 210 14.98 9.35 -7.78
C LEU A 210 14.28 10.71 -7.71
N TRP A 211 15.04 11.79 -7.96
CA TRP A 211 14.55 13.16 -7.82
C TRP A 211 13.29 13.47 -8.62
N PRO A 212 13.20 13.17 -9.94
CA PRO A 212 11.97 13.41 -10.69
C PRO A 212 10.75 12.64 -10.18
N ILE A 213 10.95 11.45 -9.59
CA ILE A 213 9.87 10.66 -9.00
C ILE A 213 9.34 11.36 -7.75
N ILE A 214 10.24 11.84 -6.90
CA ILE A 214 9.90 12.56 -5.66
C ILE A 214 9.18 13.87 -5.99
N GLU A 215 9.65 14.64 -6.98
CA GLU A 215 8.99 15.88 -7.39
C GLU A 215 7.60 15.63 -7.97
N SER A 216 7.43 14.59 -8.78
CA SER A 216 6.10 14.19 -9.27
C SER A 216 5.16 13.80 -8.12
N ALA A 217 5.66 13.06 -7.14
CA ALA A 217 4.88 12.70 -5.95
C ALA A 217 4.51 13.94 -5.13
N LYS A 218 5.44 14.89 -4.96
CA LYS A 218 5.21 16.17 -4.26
C LYS A 218 4.11 16.99 -4.94
N GLU A 219 4.16 17.12 -6.27
CA GLU A 219 3.12 17.81 -7.03
C GLU A 219 1.75 17.14 -6.86
N ASN A 220 1.71 15.81 -6.94
CA ASN A 220 0.48 15.05 -6.76
C ASN A 220 -0.11 15.20 -5.36
N VAL A 221 0.72 15.20 -4.31
CA VAL A 221 0.29 15.44 -2.93
C VAL A 221 -0.29 16.85 -2.77
N ARG A 222 0.36 17.88 -3.34
CA ARG A 222 -0.13 19.26 -3.32
C ARG A 222 -1.50 19.38 -4.00
N LYS A 223 -1.65 18.81 -5.18
CA LYS A 223 -2.92 18.78 -5.92
C LYS A 223 -3.99 17.99 -5.16
N ALA A 224 -3.63 16.86 -4.57
CA ALA A 224 -4.55 16.04 -3.77
C ALA A 224 -5.10 16.84 -2.56
N PHE A 225 -4.24 17.57 -1.86
CA PHE A 225 -4.66 18.44 -0.76
C PHE A 225 -5.64 19.54 -1.25
N GLN A 226 -5.30 20.23 -2.35
CA GLN A 226 -6.15 21.29 -2.94
C GLN A 226 -7.51 20.76 -3.43
N LEU A 227 -7.54 19.56 -3.99
CA LEU A 227 -8.75 18.91 -4.49
C LEU A 227 -9.58 18.21 -3.40
N GLY A 228 -9.08 18.16 -2.16
CA GLY A 228 -9.74 17.48 -1.06
C GLY A 228 -9.82 15.95 -1.23
N ILE A 229 -8.87 15.37 -1.97
CA ILE A 229 -8.76 13.92 -2.12
C ILE A 229 -8.50 13.30 -0.74
N LYS A 230 -9.16 12.20 -0.43
CA LYS A 230 -8.92 11.46 0.81
C LYS A 230 -7.55 10.77 0.76
N VAL A 231 -6.63 11.19 1.61
CA VAL A 231 -5.29 10.63 1.70
C VAL A 231 -5.02 10.16 3.12
N ALA A 232 -4.52 8.94 3.27
CA ALA A 232 -4.13 8.39 4.57
C ALA A 232 -2.63 8.11 4.60
N PRO A 233 -1.95 8.33 5.75
CA PRO A 233 -0.54 8.05 5.89
C PRO A 233 -0.29 6.54 5.98
N GLY A 234 0.66 6.06 5.20
CA GLY A 234 1.13 4.68 5.18
C GLY A 234 2.49 4.61 4.52
N SER A 235 3.41 3.88 5.10
CA SER A 235 4.82 3.95 4.71
C SER A 235 5.31 2.81 3.83
N ASP A 236 4.55 1.72 3.71
CA ASP A 236 5.01 0.44 3.15
C ASP A 236 6.19 -0.13 3.97
N ALA A 237 6.08 -0.01 5.32
CA ALA A 237 7.12 -0.50 6.21
C ALA A 237 7.40 -1.99 6.00
N GLY A 238 8.69 -2.32 5.90
CA GLY A 238 9.21 -3.60 5.45
C GLY A 238 9.83 -3.52 4.05
N ALA A 239 9.45 -2.56 3.22
CA ALA A 239 10.18 -2.24 1.99
C ALA A 239 11.60 -1.77 2.29
N TYR A 240 12.50 -1.89 1.30
CA TYR A 240 13.90 -1.51 1.50
C TYR A 240 14.03 -0.06 1.97
N ARG A 241 14.76 0.16 3.07
CA ARG A 241 14.98 1.45 3.78
C ARG A 241 13.73 2.00 4.48
N VAL A 242 12.65 1.25 4.59
CA VAL A 242 11.45 1.64 5.32
C VAL A 242 11.28 0.74 6.55
N LEU A 243 11.75 1.20 7.70
CA LEU A 243 11.74 0.43 8.94
C LEU A 243 10.38 0.53 9.65
N HIS A 244 9.96 -0.55 10.31
CA HIS A 244 8.74 -0.56 11.12
C HIS A 244 8.76 0.53 12.19
N GLY A 245 7.67 1.27 12.31
CA GLY A 245 7.53 2.39 13.22
C GLY A 245 8.28 3.66 12.78
N GLN A 246 9.49 3.57 12.22
CA GLN A 246 10.20 4.75 11.69
C GLN A 246 9.59 5.21 10.36
N GLY A 247 9.23 4.27 9.47
CA GLY A 247 8.70 4.60 8.15
C GLY A 247 7.51 5.55 8.20
N ILE A 248 6.56 5.35 9.11
CA ILE A 248 5.40 6.26 9.21
C ILE A 248 5.78 7.66 9.71
N GLN A 249 6.85 7.81 10.49
CA GLN A 249 7.35 9.13 10.88
C GLN A 249 7.99 9.82 9.69
N ASP A 250 8.83 9.11 8.93
CA ASP A 250 9.45 9.62 7.70
C ASP A 250 8.39 10.00 6.68
N GLU A 251 7.29 9.23 6.58
CA GLU A 251 6.13 9.52 5.73
C GLU A 251 5.44 10.82 6.15
N MET A 252 5.20 11.00 7.44
CA MET A 252 4.62 12.23 7.98
C MET A 252 5.52 13.45 7.75
N ASP A 253 6.83 13.30 7.91
CA ASP A 253 7.80 14.36 7.61
C ASP A 253 7.78 14.71 6.13
N SER A 254 7.55 13.72 5.24
CA SER A 254 7.37 13.93 3.80
C SER A 254 6.15 14.79 3.49
N PHE A 255 5.00 14.48 4.08
CA PHE A 255 3.80 15.30 3.91
C PHE A 255 3.99 16.72 4.39
N VAL A 256 4.60 16.91 5.56
CA VAL A 256 4.85 18.25 6.11
C VAL A 256 5.80 19.05 5.21
N GLU A 257 6.83 18.43 4.66
CA GLU A 257 7.76 19.09 3.75
C GLU A 257 7.09 19.40 2.39
N PHE A 258 6.32 18.47 1.83
CA PHE A 258 5.66 18.65 0.55
C PHE A 258 4.58 19.74 0.59
N LEU A 259 3.96 19.91 1.75
CA LEU A 259 2.91 20.90 2.03
C LEU A 259 3.40 22.04 2.96
N GLU A 260 4.68 22.42 2.83
CA GLU A 260 5.31 23.44 3.69
C GLU A 260 4.64 24.84 3.65
N GLU A 261 3.90 25.15 2.56
CA GLU A 261 3.14 26.37 2.39
C GLU A 261 1.78 26.34 3.10
N GLU A 262 1.34 25.15 3.52
CA GLU A 262 0.05 24.94 4.17
C GLU A 262 0.18 24.96 5.71
N LYS A 263 -0.93 25.26 6.38
CA LYS A 263 -0.93 25.18 7.84
C LYS A 263 -0.81 23.73 8.31
N ARG A 264 0.15 23.46 9.16
CA ARG A 264 0.43 22.12 9.68
C ARG A 264 -0.79 21.44 10.29
N ASP A 265 -1.65 22.19 10.99
CA ASP A 265 -2.88 21.65 11.59
C ASP A 265 -3.91 21.23 10.54
N ASP A 266 -3.96 21.91 9.40
CA ASP A 266 -4.86 21.55 8.30
C ASP A 266 -4.35 20.28 7.58
N VAL A 267 -3.03 20.16 7.38
CA VAL A 267 -2.39 18.95 6.86
C VAL A 267 -2.67 17.76 7.78
N TYR A 268 -2.49 17.93 9.08
CA TYR A 268 -2.73 16.85 10.05
C TYR A 268 -4.21 16.46 10.11
N ARG A 269 -5.14 17.41 10.01
CA ARG A 269 -6.57 17.11 9.95
C ARG A 269 -6.93 16.32 8.70
N TRP A 270 -6.43 16.74 7.54
CA TRP A 270 -6.63 16.08 6.27
C TRP A 270 -6.16 14.61 6.29
N LEU A 271 -4.97 14.35 6.81
CA LEU A 271 -4.43 12.99 6.94
C LEU A 271 -5.21 12.16 7.99
N ALA A 272 -5.65 12.79 9.09
CA ALA A 272 -6.45 12.11 10.11
C ALA A 272 -7.83 11.70 9.58
N ASP A 273 -8.46 12.52 8.74
CA ASP A 273 -9.72 12.21 8.08
C ASP A 273 -9.55 11.02 7.12
N GLY A 274 -8.44 10.98 6.37
CA GLY A 274 -8.11 9.83 5.51
C GLY A 274 -7.85 8.55 6.29
N GLU A 275 -7.09 8.61 7.40
CA GLU A 275 -6.86 7.47 8.29
C GLU A 275 -8.20 6.96 8.88
N ALA A 276 -9.08 7.87 9.29
CA ALA A 276 -10.40 7.49 9.81
C ALA A 276 -11.23 6.74 8.76
N GLU A 277 -11.19 7.16 7.50
CA GLU A 277 -11.85 6.45 6.39
C GLU A 277 -11.22 5.06 6.15
N ILE A 278 -9.89 4.92 6.21
CA ILE A 278 -9.23 3.61 6.15
C ILE A 278 -9.72 2.70 7.28
N LYS A 279 -9.74 3.18 8.52
CA LYS A 279 -10.22 2.40 9.67
C LYS A 279 -11.68 1.97 9.52
N LYS A 280 -12.51 2.84 8.96
CA LYS A 280 -13.93 2.57 8.71
C LYS A 280 -14.14 1.53 7.60
N LYS A 281 -13.43 1.68 6.46
CA LYS A 281 -13.54 0.75 5.34
C LYS A 281 -12.94 -0.62 5.65
N PHE A 282 -11.81 -0.65 6.32
CA PHE A 282 -11.06 -1.88 6.61
C PHE A 282 -11.26 -2.33 8.08
N MET A 283 -12.52 -2.39 8.51
CA MET A 283 -12.84 -2.91 9.84
C MET A 283 -12.51 -4.41 9.94
N ARG A 284 -12.26 -4.85 11.16
CA ARG A 284 -12.12 -6.29 11.45
C ARG A 284 -13.47 -6.98 11.22
N LEU A 285 -13.46 -8.06 10.42
CA LEU A 285 -14.61 -8.91 10.16
C LEU A 285 -14.85 -9.91 11.28
#